data_7cf338b8a754daecd8ca46bbc4522070
#
_entry.id   7cf338b8a754daecd8ca46bbc4522070
#
_cell.length_a   1.000
_cell.length_b   1.000
_cell.length_c   1.000
_cell.angle_alpha   90.00
_cell.angle_beta   90.00
_cell.angle_gamma   90.00
#
_symmetry.space_group_name_H-M   'P 1'
#
loop_
_entity.id
_entity.type
_entity.pdbx_description
1 polymer ?
#
loop_
_entity_poly.entity_id
_entity_poly.type
_entity_poly.pdbx_seq_one_letter_code
_entity_poly.pdbx_strand_id
1 'polypeptide(L)'
;MFRKCYAAVTLTICIWLGGAPGAAAAPQQPAAGSVSQTPQAQQQAKAAGAFLQEAEALYEAANGGDGTSIAKHAARTEARLRALPMEGVATAEGIEALARSVSRMKRLAAAVRPEPDKIRNQAAEIRLAADAIAHPQTPMWHRYGPIVQEDLRLLEKAIAEKASQAEQLGRLRGLQAHYQLIRTAILIHAETYIVERADAILRYAERILAAKTPNPAYAADLASSLQEAIGGLFPAQDQSSSAEAMMTPVSGSPWGWSAFMGVFIVAVLSWVGWRRYQGLEPIPPPGNPPPERHGRR
;
A
#
# COMPACT_ATOMS: atom_id res chain seq x y z
N MET A 1 10.55 -50.17 -36.78
CA MET A 1 10.78 -51.42 -35.98
C MET A 1 11.36 -51.03 -34.65
N PHE A 2 10.89 -51.71 -33.56
CA PHE A 2 11.25 -51.65 -32.15
C PHE A 2 10.62 -50.46 -31.41
N ARG A 3 9.50 -50.62 -30.79
CA ARG A 3 8.94 -51.39 -29.63
C ARG A 3 9.50 -50.94 -28.28
N LYS A 4 8.62 -50.24 -27.55
CA LYS A 4 8.15 -50.36 -26.14
C LYS A 4 9.18 -50.62 -25.04
N CYS A 5 9.18 -49.78 -24.04
CA CYS A 5 9.14 -50.21 -22.63
C CYS A 5 8.51 -49.12 -21.77
N TYR A 6 7.27 -49.37 -21.34
CA TYR A 6 6.61 -48.69 -20.22
C TYR A 6 7.08 -49.34 -18.93
N ALA A 7 7.64 -48.59 -18.00
CA ALA A 7 7.81 -49.03 -16.62
C ALA A 7 6.85 -48.24 -15.75
N ALA A 8 5.84 -48.93 -15.28
CA ALA A 8 4.85 -48.46 -14.31
C ALA A 8 5.50 -48.31 -12.92
N VAL A 9 5.36 -47.15 -12.32
CA VAL A 9 5.60 -46.94 -10.89
C VAL A 9 4.26 -46.98 -10.20
N THR A 10 3.93 -48.11 -9.61
CA THR A 10 2.79 -48.33 -8.74
C THR A 10 3.10 -47.73 -7.35
N LEU A 11 2.35 -46.69 -7.00
CA LEU A 11 2.39 -46.12 -5.64
C LEU A 11 1.45 -46.90 -4.73
N THR A 12 2.03 -47.66 -3.78
CA THR A 12 1.30 -48.40 -2.76
C THR A 12 0.82 -47.48 -1.66
N ILE A 13 -0.49 -47.27 -1.58
CA ILE A 13 -1.12 -46.59 -0.46
C ILE A 13 -1.44 -47.64 0.62
N CYS A 14 -0.74 -47.61 1.73
CA CYS A 14 -1.11 -48.36 2.94
C CYS A 14 -2.22 -47.65 3.68
N ILE A 15 -3.42 -48.20 3.61
CA ILE A 15 -4.56 -47.83 4.48
C ILE A 15 -4.37 -48.56 5.82
N TRP A 16 -4.16 -47.84 6.90
CA TRP A 16 -4.24 -48.35 8.25
C TRP A 16 -5.65 -48.04 8.79
N LEU A 17 -6.51 -49.07 8.84
CA LEU A 17 -7.72 -49.13 9.61
C LEU A 17 -7.38 -49.67 11.01
N GLY A 18 -7.50 -48.86 12.02
CA GLY A 18 -7.44 -49.27 13.41
C GLY A 18 -8.45 -48.46 14.22
N GLY A 19 -9.62 -49.02 14.47
CA GLY A 19 -10.68 -48.42 15.27
C GLY A 19 -10.44 -48.69 16.74
N ALA A 20 -10.79 -47.73 17.62
CA ALA A 20 -11.26 -47.95 18.99
C ALA A 20 -12.23 -46.80 19.37
N PRO A 21 -13.37 -47.08 20.04
CA PRO A 21 -14.30 -46.08 20.47
C PRO A 21 -13.87 -45.48 21.81
N GLY A 22 -13.69 -44.17 21.83
CA GLY A 22 -13.37 -43.46 23.06
C GLY A 22 -14.10 -42.10 23.12
N ALA A 23 -15.08 -42.03 24.02
CA ALA A 23 -15.66 -40.89 24.72
C ALA A 23 -15.75 -39.55 23.94
N ALA A 24 -16.98 -39.16 23.63
CA ALA A 24 -17.35 -37.83 23.20
C ALA A 24 -17.01 -36.78 24.26
N ALA A 25 -15.87 -36.10 24.08
CA ALA A 25 -15.62 -34.83 24.73
C ALA A 25 -16.22 -33.78 23.84
N ALA A 26 -17.19 -33.02 24.32
CA ALA A 26 -17.76 -31.84 23.67
C ALA A 26 -16.62 -30.89 23.29
N PRO A 27 -16.66 -30.27 22.08
CA PRO A 27 -15.70 -29.23 21.75
C PRO A 27 -15.95 -28.04 22.70
N GLN A 28 -15.02 -27.84 23.63
CA GLN A 28 -14.93 -26.58 24.36
C GLN A 28 -14.66 -25.51 23.30
N GLN A 29 -15.66 -24.67 23.01
CA GLN A 29 -15.45 -23.41 22.32
C GLN A 29 -14.31 -22.67 23.06
N PRO A 30 -13.23 -22.24 22.35
CA PRO A 30 -12.29 -21.35 22.98
C PRO A 30 -13.08 -20.11 23.36
N ALA A 31 -13.16 -19.86 24.67
CA ALA A 31 -13.64 -18.60 25.22
C ALA A 31 -12.96 -17.50 24.43
N ALA A 32 -13.73 -16.56 23.90
CA ALA A 32 -13.22 -15.37 23.25
C ALA A 32 -12.19 -14.74 24.20
N GLY A 33 -10.92 -14.99 23.90
CA GLY A 33 -9.81 -14.48 24.67
C GLY A 33 -9.88 -12.97 24.58
N SER A 34 -10.26 -12.31 25.66
CA SER A 34 -9.96 -10.90 25.84
C SER A 34 -8.45 -10.77 25.62
N VAL A 35 -8.07 -10.19 24.48
CA VAL A 35 -6.70 -9.85 24.17
C VAL A 35 -6.27 -8.88 25.27
N SER A 36 -5.56 -9.41 26.27
CA SER A 36 -4.98 -8.61 27.35
C SER A 36 -3.99 -7.67 26.68
N GLN A 37 -4.44 -6.43 26.45
CA GLN A 37 -3.57 -5.38 25.89
C GLN A 37 -2.38 -5.24 26.84
N THR A 38 -1.18 -5.33 26.29
CA THR A 38 0.02 -5.14 27.07
C THR A 38 0.01 -3.73 27.68
N PRO A 39 0.61 -3.51 28.87
CA PRO A 39 0.68 -2.18 29.49
C PRO A 39 1.22 -1.09 28.52
N GLN A 40 2.12 -1.46 27.63
CA GLN A 40 2.64 -0.59 26.57
C GLN A 40 1.56 -0.18 25.58
N ALA A 41 0.74 -1.11 25.07
CA ALA A 41 -0.34 -0.80 24.14
C ALA A 41 -1.39 0.12 24.76
N GLN A 42 -1.70 -0.05 26.04
CA GLN A 42 -2.59 0.85 26.77
C GLN A 42 -2.01 2.25 26.93
N GLN A 43 -0.72 2.36 27.20
CA GLN A 43 -0.03 3.65 27.29
C GLN A 43 0.02 4.37 25.94
N GLN A 44 0.28 3.64 24.85
CA GLN A 44 0.25 4.14 23.47
C GLN A 44 -1.15 4.67 23.11
N ALA A 45 -2.19 3.87 23.35
CA ALA A 45 -3.57 4.27 23.07
C ALA A 45 -3.99 5.51 23.86
N LYS A 46 -3.58 5.62 25.14
CA LYS A 46 -3.83 6.81 25.98
C LYS A 46 -3.11 8.04 25.45
N ALA A 47 -1.85 7.89 25.02
CA ALA A 47 -1.09 9.01 24.45
C ALA A 47 -1.67 9.47 23.11
N ALA A 48 -2.06 8.52 22.24
CA ALA A 48 -2.73 8.80 20.97
C ALA A 48 -4.07 9.52 21.16
N GLY A 49 -4.90 9.06 22.11
CA GLY A 49 -6.16 9.73 22.47
C GLY A 49 -5.96 11.15 22.99
N ALA A 50 -4.95 11.38 23.84
CA ALA A 50 -4.63 12.71 24.34
C ALA A 50 -4.11 13.65 23.24
N PHE A 51 -3.40 13.12 22.24
CA PHE A 51 -2.96 13.87 21.07
C PHE A 51 -4.15 14.23 20.17
N LEU A 52 -5.06 13.30 19.91
CA LEU A 52 -6.28 13.53 19.14
C LEU A 52 -7.15 14.61 19.81
N GLN A 53 -7.39 14.51 21.12
CA GLN A 53 -8.18 15.49 21.86
C GLN A 53 -7.62 16.92 21.72
N GLU A 54 -6.29 17.08 21.76
CA GLU A 54 -5.68 18.38 21.60
C GLU A 54 -5.74 18.88 20.15
N ALA A 55 -5.64 17.97 19.17
CA ALA A 55 -5.81 18.28 17.74
C ALA A 55 -7.26 18.70 17.43
N GLU A 56 -8.25 18.09 18.06
CA GLU A 56 -9.66 18.49 17.97
C GLU A 56 -9.89 19.89 18.55
N ALA A 57 -9.36 20.16 19.75
CA ALA A 57 -9.44 21.48 20.35
C ALA A 57 -8.75 22.56 19.49
N LEU A 58 -7.64 22.22 18.85
CA LEU A 58 -6.98 23.10 17.87
C LEU A 58 -7.89 23.38 16.66
N TYR A 59 -8.55 22.35 16.13
CA TYR A 59 -9.46 22.48 14.98
C TYR A 59 -10.69 23.35 15.34
N GLU A 60 -11.25 23.17 16.52
CA GLU A 60 -12.36 24.01 17.04
C GLU A 60 -11.93 25.48 17.22
N ALA A 61 -10.75 25.70 17.80
CA ALA A 61 -10.19 27.05 17.93
C ALA A 61 -9.96 27.71 16.56
N ALA A 62 -9.47 26.95 15.58
CA ALA A 62 -9.27 27.44 14.22
C ALA A 62 -10.60 27.84 13.54
N ASN A 63 -11.67 27.09 13.77
CA ASN A 63 -12.99 27.41 13.25
C ASN A 63 -13.59 28.63 13.97
N GLY A 64 -13.33 28.78 15.26
CA GLY A 64 -13.77 29.94 16.06
C GLY A 64 -13.01 31.24 15.77
N GLY A 65 -11.82 31.14 15.13
CA GLY A 65 -11.03 32.30 14.71
C GLY A 65 -10.29 33.03 15.83
N ASP A 66 -10.26 32.48 17.06
CA ASP A 66 -9.52 33.09 18.19
C ASP A 66 -8.01 32.77 18.10
N GLY A 67 -7.22 33.76 17.66
CA GLY A 67 -5.78 33.61 17.49
C GLY A 67 -5.05 33.19 18.76
N THR A 68 -5.49 33.64 19.95
CA THR A 68 -4.89 33.29 21.24
C THR A 68 -5.10 31.80 21.55
N SER A 69 -6.33 31.30 21.37
CA SER A 69 -6.67 29.89 21.53
C SER A 69 -5.96 29.05 20.51
N ILE A 70 -5.89 29.46 19.25
CA ILE A 70 -5.16 28.77 18.18
C ILE A 70 -3.68 28.57 18.56
N ALA A 71 -3.00 29.65 18.97
CA ALA A 71 -1.59 29.58 19.36
C ALA A 71 -1.36 28.68 20.58
N LYS A 72 -2.23 28.75 21.58
CA LYS A 72 -2.21 27.91 22.77
C LYS A 72 -2.38 26.42 22.42
N HIS A 73 -3.39 26.08 21.61
CA HIS A 73 -3.65 24.69 21.22
C HIS A 73 -2.60 24.16 20.27
N ALA A 74 -2.05 24.97 19.36
CA ALA A 74 -0.94 24.58 18.50
C ALA A 74 0.32 24.21 19.33
N ALA A 75 0.66 24.98 20.36
CA ALA A 75 1.77 24.66 21.26
C ALA A 75 1.52 23.37 22.06
N ARG A 76 0.30 23.14 22.53
CA ARG A 76 -0.07 21.91 23.24
C ARG A 76 -0.07 20.69 22.32
N THR A 77 -0.58 20.83 21.08
CA THR A 77 -0.52 19.79 20.05
C THR A 77 0.92 19.36 19.80
N GLU A 78 1.87 20.30 19.69
CA GLU A 78 3.30 19.99 19.58
C GLU A 78 3.82 19.23 20.80
N ALA A 79 3.46 19.66 22.00
CA ALA A 79 3.88 18.98 23.23
C ALA A 79 3.34 17.54 23.31
N ARG A 80 2.08 17.32 22.89
CA ARG A 80 1.48 15.98 22.81
C ARG A 80 2.15 15.13 21.76
N LEU A 81 2.45 15.69 20.58
CA LEU A 81 3.18 15.00 19.52
C LEU A 81 4.56 14.49 20.02
N ARG A 82 5.30 15.33 20.74
CA ARG A 82 6.61 14.95 21.32
C ARG A 82 6.50 13.86 22.40
N ALA A 83 5.36 13.78 23.07
CA ALA A 83 5.11 12.79 24.12
C ALA A 83 4.58 11.45 23.58
N LEU A 84 4.29 11.35 22.26
CA LEU A 84 3.87 10.11 21.66
C LEU A 84 5.02 9.10 21.61
N PRO A 85 4.81 7.86 22.07
CA PRO A 85 5.74 6.77 21.80
C PRO A 85 5.64 6.43 20.29
N MET A 86 6.66 6.80 19.52
CA MET A 86 6.63 6.73 18.04
C MET A 86 6.81 5.31 17.50
N GLU A 87 7.38 4.41 18.29
CA GLU A 87 7.68 3.03 17.86
C GLU A 87 6.38 2.24 17.60
N GLY A 88 6.22 1.76 16.37
CA GLY A 88 5.06 0.95 15.95
C GLY A 88 3.74 1.74 15.79
N VAL A 89 3.74 3.05 15.94
CA VAL A 89 2.53 3.89 15.87
C VAL A 89 2.32 4.48 14.49
N ALA A 90 3.40 4.79 13.78
CA ALA A 90 3.35 5.40 12.46
C ALA A 90 4.63 5.12 11.66
N THR A 91 4.59 5.34 10.35
CA THR A 91 5.78 5.31 9.50
C THR A 91 6.72 6.49 9.84
N ALA A 92 8.00 6.39 9.52
CA ALA A 92 8.95 7.48 9.73
C ALA A 92 8.55 8.72 8.92
N GLU A 93 8.12 8.54 7.68
CA GLU A 93 7.66 9.58 6.77
C GLU A 93 6.37 10.23 7.27
N GLY A 94 5.46 9.44 7.85
CA GLY A 94 4.23 9.93 8.47
C GLY A 94 4.53 10.81 9.69
N ILE A 95 5.46 10.40 10.55
CA ILE A 95 5.92 11.20 11.69
C ILE A 95 6.54 12.51 11.22
N GLU A 96 7.42 12.46 10.22
CA GLU A 96 8.05 13.65 9.66
C GLU A 96 7.03 14.60 9.03
N ALA A 97 6.07 14.07 8.25
CA ALA A 97 4.99 14.86 7.66
C ALA A 97 4.13 15.54 8.73
N LEU A 98 3.76 14.81 9.79
CA LEU A 98 2.99 15.34 10.90
C LEU A 98 3.76 16.41 11.68
N ALA A 99 5.05 16.21 11.94
CA ALA A 99 5.90 17.20 12.60
C ALA A 99 6.02 18.49 11.76
N ARG A 100 6.15 18.36 10.43
CA ARG A 100 6.12 19.51 9.50
C ARG A 100 4.78 20.22 9.53
N SER A 101 3.67 19.47 9.59
CA SER A 101 2.31 20.00 9.65
C SER A 101 2.08 20.82 10.91
N VAL A 102 2.46 20.30 12.08
CA VAL A 102 2.39 21.00 13.36
C VAL A 102 3.29 22.24 13.37
N SER A 103 4.50 22.16 12.83
CA SER A 103 5.41 23.31 12.72
C SER A 103 4.86 24.39 11.79
N ARG A 104 4.19 24.01 10.69
CA ARG A 104 3.50 24.93 9.78
C ARG A 104 2.34 25.63 10.50
N MET A 105 1.54 24.88 11.27
CA MET A 105 0.45 25.42 12.07
C MET A 105 0.93 26.52 13.02
N LYS A 106 2.02 26.29 13.74
CA LYS A 106 2.61 27.29 14.64
C LYS A 106 3.02 28.57 13.90
N ARG A 107 3.61 28.44 12.70
CA ARG A 107 3.97 29.59 11.87
C ARG A 107 2.73 30.37 11.42
N LEU A 108 1.67 29.67 11.02
CA LEU A 108 0.40 30.29 10.62
C LEU A 108 -0.25 31.03 11.80
N ALA A 109 -0.23 30.41 12.98
CA ALA A 109 -0.78 31.04 14.21
C ALA A 109 0.01 32.27 14.67
N ALA A 110 1.32 32.33 14.34
CA ALA A 110 2.18 33.47 14.70
C ALA A 110 2.24 34.55 13.60
N ALA A 111 1.54 34.37 12.48
CA ALA A 111 1.59 35.31 11.36
C ALA A 111 0.95 36.66 11.71
N VAL A 112 1.59 37.78 11.33
CA VAL A 112 1.07 39.13 11.51
C VAL A 112 -0.25 39.35 10.75
N ARG A 113 -0.40 38.68 9.63
CA ARG A 113 -1.65 38.67 8.85
C ARG A 113 -2.11 37.19 8.72
N PRO A 114 -2.92 36.76 9.69
CA PRO A 114 -3.42 35.37 9.65
C PRO A 114 -4.37 35.18 8.47
N GLU A 115 -4.22 34.02 7.81
CA GLU A 115 -5.10 33.57 6.73
C GLU A 115 -6.04 32.49 7.30
N PRO A 116 -7.31 32.82 7.63
CA PRO A 116 -8.20 31.90 8.34
C PRO A 116 -8.40 30.57 7.64
N ASP A 117 -8.51 30.56 6.32
CA ASP A 117 -8.70 29.33 5.54
C ASP A 117 -7.48 28.41 5.62
N LYS A 118 -6.26 28.96 5.53
CA LYS A 118 -5.03 28.18 5.69
C LYS A 118 -4.91 27.61 7.10
N ILE A 119 -5.30 28.38 8.11
CA ILE A 119 -5.30 27.93 9.50
C ILE A 119 -6.28 26.78 9.69
N ARG A 120 -7.52 26.91 9.21
CA ARG A 120 -8.55 25.86 9.29
C ARG A 120 -8.12 24.58 8.57
N ASN A 121 -7.61 24.71 7.35
CA ASN A 121 -7.13 23.55 6.57
C ASN A 121 -5.95 22.84 7.26
N GLN A 122 -5.02 23.62 7.82
CA GLN A 122 -3.88 23.07 8.54
C GLN A 122 -4.30 22.36 9.84
N ALA A 123 -5.26 22.91 10.56
CA ALA A 123 -5.82 22.28 11.76
C ALA A 123 -6.60 21.00 11.41
N ALA A 124 -7.36 21.00 10.30
CA ALA A 124 -8.04 19.81 9.78
C ALA A 124 -7.06 18.69 9.40
N GLU A 125 -5.97 19.02 8.69
CA GLU A 125 -4.90 18.07 8.34
C GLU A 125 -4.31 17.40 9.60
N ILE A 126 -3.99 18.19 10.63
CA ILE A 126 -3.44 17.69 11.89
C ILE A 126 -4.45 16.80 12.62
N ARG A 127 -5.72 17.20 12.66
CA ARG A 127 -6.80 16.41 13.26
C ARG A 127 -6.96 15.04 12.59
N LEU A 128 -6.99 15.01 11.25
CA LEU A 128 -7.09 13.77 10.49
C LEU A 128 -5.90 12.84 10.70
N ALA A 129 -4.69 13.40 10.80
CA ALA A 129 -3.49 12.61 11.10
C ALA A 129 -3.48 12.09 12.55
N ALA A 130 -3.94 12.89 13.51
CA ALA A 130 -4.08 12.48 14.90
C ALA A 130 -5.13 11.37 15.07
N ASP A 131 -6.24 11.46 14.32
CA ASP A 131 -7.27 10.42 14.28
C ASP A 131 -6.73 9.13 13.66
N ALA A 132 -5.93 9.19 12.60
CA ALA A 132 -5.30 8.01 12.00
C ALA A 132 -4.39 7.28 13.01
N ILE A 133 -3.70 8.00 13.89
CA ILE A 133 -2.90 7.42 14.97
C ILE A 133 -3.80 6.79 16.03
N ALA A 134 -4.89 7.43 16.41
CA ALA A 134 -5.78 6.96 17.48
C ALA A 134 -6.70 5.81 17.02
N HIS A 135 -7.08 5.80 15.75
CA HIS A 135 -8.03 4.85 15.16
C HIS A 135 -7.46 4.18 13.88
N PRO A 136 -6.38 3.38 13.98
CA PRO A 136 -5.67 2.85 12.81
C PRO A 136 -6.53 1.95 11.92
N GLN A 137 -7.56 1.30 12.45
CA GLN A 137 -8.43 0.40 11.70
C GLN A 137 -9.55 1.14 10.94
N THR A 138 -10.06 2.24 11.50
CA THR A 138 -11.19 2.99 10.95
C THR A 138 -10.94 4.50 11.00
N PRO A 139 -9.85 4.98 10.39
CA PRO A 139 -9.49 6.39 10.48
C PRO A 139 -10.49 7.27 9.72
N MET A 140 -10.71 8.45 10.24
CA MET A 140 -11.68 9.42 9.72
C MET A 140 -11.39 9.83 8.26
N TRP A 141 -10.12 9.83 7.85
CA TRP A 141 -9.74 10.21 6.50
C TRP A 141 -10.33 9.28 5.41
N HIS A 142 -10.71 8.03 5.73
CA HIS A 142 -11.40 7.14 4.79
C HIS A 142 -12.70 7.74 4.25
N ARG A 143 -13.37 8.61 5.03
CA ARG A 143 -14.59 9.30 4.62
C ARG A 143 -14.38 10.31 3.50
N TYR A 144 -13.13 10.68 3.24
CA TYR A 144 -12.77 11.54 2.11
C TYR A 144 -12.72 10.80 0.78
N GLY A 145 -12.71 9.45 0.79
CA GLY A 145 -12.68 8.64 -0.42
C GLY A 145 -13.73 9.05 -1.46
N PRO A 146 -15.02 9.07 -1.12
CA PRO A 146 -16.07 9.50 -2.07
C PRO A 146 -15.90 10.93 -2.57
N ILE A 147 -15.40 11.85 -1.73
CA ILE A 147 -15.17 13.26 -2.10
C ILE A 147 -14.05 13.36 -3.13
N VAL A 148 -12.92 12.72 -2.86
CA VAL A 148 -11.76 12.72 -3.75
C VAL A 148 -12.06 12.00 -5.07
N GLN A 149 -12.84 10.93 -5.03
CA GLN A 149 -13.30 10.23 -6.24
C GLN A 149 -14.24 11.08 -7.07
N GLU A 150 -15.14 11.86 -6.45
CA GLU A 150 -16.01 12.79 -7.16
C GLU A 150 -15.23 13.95 -7.78
N ASP A 151 -14.25 14.52 -7.09
CA ASP A 151 -13.36 15.53 -7.66
C ASP A 151 -12.61 15.00 -8.88
N LEU A 152 -12.11 13.78 -8.80
CA LEU A 152 -11.44 13.09 -9.89
C LEU A 152 -12.39 12.92 -11.09
N ARG A 153 -13.60 12.41 -10.86
CA ARG A 153 -14.63 12.26 -11.89
C ARG A 153 -14.98 13.59 -12.58
N LEU A 154 -15.08 14.69 -11.80
CA LEU A 154 -15.35 16.01 -12.34
C LEU A 154 -14.19 16.53 -13.17
N LEU A 155 -12.94 16.25 -12.78
CA LEU A 155 -11.76 16.58 -13.56
C LEU A 155 -11.70 15.79 -14.87
N GLU A 156 -11.92 14.48 -14.81
CA GLU A 156 -11.97 13.60 -15.99
C GLU A 156 -13.04 14.05 -16.99
N LYS A 157 -14.23 14.39 -16.48
CA LYS A 157 -15.31 14.95 -17.30
C LYS A 157 -14.88 16.24 -17.99
N ALA A 158 -14.28 17.18 -17.25
CA ALA A 158 -13.83 18.46 -17.83
C ALA A 158 -12.73 18.25 -18.91
N ILE A 159 -11.87 17.25 -18.74
CA ILE A 159 -10.86 16.87 -19.75
C ILE A 159 -11.53 16.27 -20.99
N ALA A 160 -12.45 15.31 -20.81
CA ALA A 160 -13.14 14.61 -21.89
C ALA A 160 -14.01 15.58 -22.74
N GLU A 161 -14.69 16.51 -22.11
CA GLU A 161 -15.53 17.54 -22.73
C GLU A 161 -14.71 18.70 -23.32
N LYS A 162 -13.37 18.66 -23.19
CA LYS A 162 -12.46 19.73 -23.62
C LYS A 162 -12.86 21.10 -23.06
N ALA A 163 -13.27 21.12 -21.80
CA ALA A 163 -13.60 22.34 -21.08
C ALA A 163 -12.43 23.33 -21.10
N SER A 164 -12.69 24.58 -20.75
CA SER A 164 -11.63 25.59 -20.72
C SER A 164 -10.47 25.19 -19.81
N GLN A 165 -9.25 25.62 -20.15
CA GLN A 165 -8.07 25.37 -19.34
C GLN A 165 -8.25 25.84 -17.89
N ALA A 166 -8.91 27.00 -17.72
CA ALA A 166 -9.20 27.56 -16.40
C ALA A 166 -10.11 26.64 -15.58
N GLU A 167 -11.08 26.00 -16.20
CA GLU A 167 -11.98 25.05 -15.56
C GLU A 167 -11.25 23.74 -15.19
N GLN A 168 -10.50 23.15 -16.13
CA GLN A 168 -9.71 21.95 -15.87
C GLN A 168 -8.74 22.16 -14.70
N LEU A 169 -8.01 23.28 -14.70
CA LEU A 169 -7.11 23.64 -13.58
C LEU A 169 -7.89 23.92 -12.29
N GLY A 170 -9.09 24.49 -12.37
CA GLY A 170 -9.96 24.69 -11.20
C GLY A 170 -10.36 23.34 -10.57
N ARG A 171 -10.77 22.36 -11.39
CA ARG A 171 -11.09 21.00 -10.92
C ARG A 171 -9.88 20.30 -10.31
N LEU A 172 -8.72 20.40 -10.97
CA LEU A 172 -7.48 19.84 -10.42
C LEU A 172 -7.12 20.43 -9.05
N ARG A 173 -7.26 21.75 -8.88
CA ARG A 173 -7.00 22.42 -7.60
C ARG A 173 -7.97 21.94 -6.50
N GLY A 174 -9.23 21.68 -6.82
CA GLY A 174 -10.20 21.08 -5.90
C GLY A 174 -9.74 19.72 -5.42
N LEU A 175 -9.40 18.83 -6.36
CA LEU A 175 -8.84 17.51 -6.06
C LEU A 175 -7.58 17.61 -5.19
N GLN A 176 -6.63 18.48 -5.56
CA GLN A 176 -5.41 18.70 -4.80
C GLN A 176 -5.69 19.20 -3.38
N ALA A 177 -6.67 20.09 -3.20
CA ALA A 177 -7.04 20.62 -1.89
C ALA A 177 -7.55 19.53 -0.93
N HIS A 178 -8.48 18.68 -1.39
CA HIS A 178 -8.99 17.57 -0.58
C HIS A 178 -7.92 16.51 -0.34
N TYR A 179 -7.10 16.18 -1.34
CA TYR A 179 -5.97 15.28 -1.16
C TYR A 179 -4.98 15.79 -0.10
N GLN A 180 -4.62 17.06 -0.12
CA GLN A 180 -3.69 17.65 0.85
C GLN A 180 -4.19 17.55 2.29
N LEU A 181 -5.50 17.64 2.53
CA LEU A 181 -6.07 17.46 3.86
C LEU A 181 -5.83 16.07 4.44
N ILE A 182 -5.87 15.03 3.59
CA ILE A 182 -5.75 13.63 4.03
C ILE A 182 -4.33 13.07 3.88
N ARG A 183 -3.47 13.73 3.12
CA ARG A 183 -2.14 13.23 2.74
C ARG A 183 -1.28 12.82 3.95
N THR A 184 -1.22 13.66 4.96
CA THR A 184 -0.47 13.37 6.20
C THR A 184 -1.08 12.19 6.96
N ALA A 185 -2.41 12.09 7.01
CA ALA A 185 -3.11 10.97 7.64
C ALA A 185 -2.85 9.64 6.92
N ILE A 186 -2.82 9.65 5.59
CA ILE A 186 -2.47 8.47 4.79
C ILE A 186 -1.04 8.01 5.12
N LEU A 187 -0.07 8.93 5.15
CA LEU A 187 1.34 8.62 5.44
C LEU A 187 1.57 8.00 6.82
N ILE A 188 0.63 8.12 7.77
CA ILE A 188 0.76 7.49 9.08
C ILE A 188 0.89 5.98 8.98
N HIS A 189 0.14 5.33 8.08
CA HIS A 189 0.11 3.85 7.98
C HIS A 189 0.33 3.29 6.58
N ALA A 190 0.22 4.13 5.53
CA ALA A 190 0.38 3.66 4.16
C ALA A 190 1.85 3.57 3.76
N GLU A 191 2.11 2.68 2.81
CA GLU A 191 3.40 2.60 2.12
C GLU A 191 3.73 3.93 1.44
N THR A 192 4.88 4.49 1.73
CA THR A 192 5.31 5.82 1.26
C THR A 192 5.22 5.98 -0.25
N TYR A 193 5.56 4.92 -1.01
CA TYR A 193 5.54 4.96 -2.48
C TYR A 193 4.15 5.24 -3.07
N ILE A 194 3.07 4.85 -2.38
CA ILE A 194 1.67 5.09 -2.83
C ILE A 194 1.39 6.59 -2.83
N VAL A 195 1.78 7.27 -1.75
CA VAL A 195 1.61 8.72 -1.60
C VAL A 195 2.54 9.48 -2.55
N GLU A 196 3.80 9.05 -2.69
CA GLU A 196 4.75 9.64 -3.64
C GLU A 196 4.27 9.54 -5.08
N ARG A 197 3.65 8.42 -5.46
CA ARG A 197 3.03 8.22 -6.77
C ARG A 197 1.88 9.22 -6.99
N ALA A 198 0.99 9.36 -6.02
CA ALA A 198 -0.11 10.32 -6.10
C ALA A 198 0.41 11.77 -6.20
N ASP A 199 1.40 12.14 -5.39
CA ASP A 199 2.07 13.44 -5.46
C ASP A 199 2.69 13.69 -6.84
N ALA A 200 3.36 12.68 -7.41
CA ALA A 200 4.01 12.80 -8.72
C ALA A 200 3.00 12.99 -9.85
N ILE A 201 1.91 12.22 -9.85
CA ILE A 201 0.86 12.29 -10.86
C ILE A 201 0.10 13.62 -10.74
N LEU A 202 -0.22 14.11 -9.55
CA LEU A 202 -0.88 15.40 -9.38
C LEU A 202 -0.01 16.56 -9.89
N ARG A 203 1.30 16.53 -9.62
CA ARG A 203 2.24 17.51 -10.19
C ARG A 203 2.38 17.39 -11.70
N TYR A 204 2.33 16.19 -12.25
CA TYR A 204 2.34 15.95 -13.67
C TYR A 204 1.07 16.51 -14.33
N ALA A 205 -0.10 16.24 -13.73
CA ALA A 205 -1.39 16.77 -14.16
C ALA A 205 -1.38 18.30 -14.26
N GLU A 206 -0.86 18.97 -13.24
CA GLU A 206 -0.75 20.43 -13.24
C GLU A 206 0.10 20.94 -14.40
N ARG A 207 1.25 20.31 -14.66
CA ARG A 207 2.11 20.69 -15.78
C ARG A 207 1.46 20.51 -17.16
N ILE A 208 0.75 19.39 -17.35
CA ILE A 208 0.06 19.08 -18.62
C ILE A 208 -1.10 20.04 -18.85
N LEU A 209 -1.93 20.26 -17.83
CA LEU A 209 -3.11 21.12 -17.96
C LEU A 209 -2.74 22.62 -18.00
N ALA A 210 -1.59 23.01 -17.44
CA ALA A 210 -1.09 24.40 -17.53
C ALA A 210 -0.36 24.68 -18.85
N ALA A 211 -0.06 23.68 -19.68
CA ALA A 211 0.64 23.87 -20.95
C ALA A 211 -0.20 24.71 -21.94
N LYS A 212 0.46 25.61 -22.69
CA LYS A 212 -0.22 26.48 -23.69
C LYS A 212 -0.88 25.70 -24.81
N THR A 213 -0.34 24.55 -25.18
CA THR A 213 -0.85 23.63 -26.20
C THR A 213 -0.89 22.21 -25.64
N PRO A 214 -1.95 21.83 -24.89
CA PRO A 214 -2.08 20.49 -24.38
C PRO A 214 -2.18 19.47 -25.53
N ASN A 215 -1.37 18.42 -25.49
CA ASN A 215 -1.53 17.31 -26.42
C ASN A 215 -2.69 16.42 -25.97
N PRO A 216 -3.73 16.19 -26.80
CA PRO A 216 -4.89 15.40 -26.42
C PRO A 216 -4.57 13.97 -26.00
N ALA A 217 -3.53 13.35 -26.57
CA ALA A 217 -3.11 12.01 -26.19
C ALA A 217 -2.64 11.95 -24.72
N TYR A 218 -1.88 12.94 -24.27
CA TYR A 218 -1.43 12.99 -22.86
C TYR A 218 -2.58 13.25 -21.87
N ALA A 219 -3.66 13.91 -22.33
CA ALA A 219 -4.82 14.14 -21.47
C ALA A 219 -5.60 12.84 -21.18
N ALA A 220 -5.71 11.94 -22.17
CA ALA A 220 -6.35 10.64 -21.98
C ALA A 220 -5.52 9.72 -21.04
N ASP A 221 -4.20 9.66 -21.26
CA ASP A 221 -3.29 8.88 -20.41
C ASP A 221 -3.24 9.44 -18.96
N LEU A 222 -3.41 10.76 -18.83
CA LEU A 222 -3.44 11.41 -17.52
C LEU A 222 -4.64 10.97 -16.70
N ALA A 223 -5.83 10.86 -17.27
CA ALA A 223 -7.05 10.45 -16.59
C ALA A 223 -6.88 9.05 -15.96
N SER A 224 -6.41 8.08 -16.76
CA SER A 224 -6.17 6.71 -16.27
C SER A 224 -5.09 6.65 -15.19
N SER A 225 -4.02 7.43 -15.34
CA SER A 225 -2.94 7.51 -14.34
C SER A 225 -3.40 8.13 -13.02
N LEU A 226 -4.24 9.16 -13.07
CA LEU A 226 -4.86 9.78 -11.91
C LEU A 226 -5.80 8.78 -11.19
N GLN A 227 -6.64 8.08 -11.94
CA GLN A 227 -7.57 7.09 -11.40
C GLN A 227 -6.83 5.97 -10.66
N GLU A 228 -5.76 5.43 -11.25
CA GLU A 228 -4.94 4.40 -10.63
C GLU A 228 -4.21 4.92 -9.38
N ALA A 229 -3.59 6.10 -9.45
CA ALA A 229 -2.83 6.65 -8.33
C ALA A 229 -3.73 7.07 -7.16
N ILE A 230 -4.86 7.71 -7.43
CA ILE A 230 -5.81 8.17 -6.40
C ILE A 230 -6.63 7.00 -5.86
N GLY A 231 -7.05 6.07 -6.73
CA GLY A 231 -7.74 4.85 -6.30
C GLY A 231 -6.90 3.99 -5.36
N GLY A 232 -5.60 3.90 -5.60
CA GLY A 232 -4.66 3.16 -4.75
C GLY A 232 -4.44 3.75 -3.35
N LEU A 233 -4.88 4.99 -3.09
CA LEU A 233 -4.77 5.60 -1.74
C LEU A 233 -5.79 5.04 -0.75
N PHE A 234 -6.92 4.57 -1.24
CA PHE A 234 -8.01 4.09 -0.40
C PHE A 234 -8.00 2.56 -0.39
N PRO A 235 -8.14 1.93 0.80
CA PRO A 235 -8.35 0.49 0.85
C PRO A 235 -9.55 0.16 -0.05
N ALA A 236 -9.47 -0.93 -0.79
CA ALA A 236 -10.58 -1.39 -1.61
C ALA A 236 -11.82 -1.43 -0.71
N GLN A 237 -12.67 -0.42 -0.84
CA GLN A 237 -13.99 -0.51 -0.28
C GLN A 237 -14.60 -1.76 -0.90
N ASP A 238 -15.03 -2.70 -0.07
CA ASP A 238 -15.78 -3.85 -0.51
C ASP A 238 -16.82 -3.39 -1.55
N GLN A 239 -16.47 -3.49 -2.82
CA GLN A 239 -17.41 -3.40 -3.91
C GLN A 239 -18.25 -4.69 -3.93
N SER A 240 -18.67 -5.12 -2.74
CA SER A 240 -19.59 -6.22 -2.52
C SER A 240 -21.03 -5.77 -2.74
N SER A 241 -21.32 -5.17 -3.89
CA SER A 241 -22.70 -5.02 -4.29
C SER A 241 -22.97 -5.06 -5.80
N SER A 242 -22.07 -5.57 -6.65
CA SER A 242 -22.48 -5.85 -8.04
C SER A 242 -21.61 -6.87 -8.81
N ALA A 243 -20.75 -7.63 -8.17
CA ALA A 243 -19.98 -8.70 -8.83
C ALA A 243 -20.07 -10.03 -8.08
N GLU A 244 -21.23 -10.37 -7.54
CA GLU A 244 -21.53 -11.71 -7.06
C GLU A 244 -21.97 -12.58 -8.24
N ALA A 245 -21.06 -12.77 -9.19
CA ALA A 245 -21.14 -13.86 -10.15
C ALA A 245 -19.75 -14.12 -10.76
N MET A 246 -19.16 -15.24 -10.39
CA MET A 246 -18.02 -15.88 -11.02
C MET A 246 -16.62 -15.33 -10.72
N MET A 247 -16.17 -15.44 -9.47
CA MET A 247 -14.79 -15.83 -9.21
C MET A 247 -14.75 -16.59 -7.89
N THR A 248 -14.57 -17.90 -7.96
CA THR A 248 -14.13 -18.71 -6.81
C THR A 248 -12.90 -18.03 -6.19
N PRO A 249 -12.88 -17.78 -4.87
CA PRO A 249 -11.67 -17.28 -4.24
C PRO A 249 -10.62 -18.38 -4.35
N VAL A 250 -9.63 -18.19 -5.20
CA VAL A 250 -8.36 -18.90 -5.05
C VAL A 250 -7.76 -18.35 -3.76
N SER A 251 -8.11 -19.01 -2.67
CA SER A 251 -7.44 -18.83 -1.38
C SER A 251 -6.00 -19.29 -1.56
N GLY A 252 -5.15 -18.39 -2.06
CA GLY A 252 -3.73 -18.58 -2.24
C GLY A 252 -3.05 -18.53 -0.88
N SER A 253 -3.00 -19.68 -0.20
CA SER A 253 -2.04 -19.89 0.88
C SER A 253 -0.66 -19.44 0.39
N PRO A 254 0.14 -18.69 1.19
CA PRO A 254 1.49 -18.27 0.80
C PRO A 254 2.42 -19.43 0.44
N TRP A 255 2.06 -20.66 0.78
CA TRP A 255 2.73 -21.89 0.41
C TRP A 255 2.59 -22.25 -1.08
N GLY A 256 1.54 -21.81 -1.76
CA GLY A 256 1.34 -22.09 -3.18
C GLY A 256 2.40 -21.47 -4.09
N TRP A 257 2.82 -20.26 -3.79
CA TRP A 257 3.89 -19.56 -4.54
C TRP A 257 5.26 -20.21 -4.36
N SER A 258 5.57 -20.66 -3.14
CA SER A 258 6.83 -21.35 -2.81
C SER A 258 6.89 -22.72 -3.50
N ALA A 259 5.77 -23.45 -3.57
CA ALA A 259 5.67 -24.73 -4.27
C ALA A 259 5.84 -24.54 -5.78
N PHE A 260 5.24 -23.52 -6.37
CA PHE A 260 5.35 -23.25 -7.81
C PHE A 260 6.78 -22.87 -8.22
N MET A 261 7.45 -22.02 -7.42
CA MET A 261 8.88 -21.69 -7.61
C MET A 261 9.77 -22.92 -7.46
N GLY A 262 9.49 -23.79 -6.47
CA GLY A 262 10.24 -25.02 -6.26
C GLY A 262 10.15 -25.97 -7.47
N VAL A 263 8.94 -26.20 -8.00
CA VAL A 263 8.73 -27.04 -9.19
C VAL A 263 9.42 -26.44 -10.42
N PHE A 264 9.36 -25.13 -10.60
CA PHE A 264 10.02 -24.45 -11.72
C PHE A 264 11.55 -24.63 -11.67
N ILE A 265 12.17 -24.45 -10.50
CA ILE A 265 13.62 -24.62 -10.31
C ILE A 265 14.04 -26.08 -10.61
N VAL A 266 13.28 -27.06 -10.09
CA VAL A 266 13.54 -28.48 -10.37
C VAL A 266 13.41 -28.80 -11.86
N ALA A 267 12.41 -28.26 -12.54
CA ALA A 267 12.22 -28.47 -13.98
C ALA A 267 13.39 -27.88 -14.80
N VAL A 268 13.84 -26.67 -14.45
CA VAL A 268 14.98 -26.02 -15.15
C VAL A 268 16.27 -26.78 -14.89
N LEU A 269 16.55 -27.21 -13.67
CA LEU A 269 17.76 -27.99 -13.35
C LEU A 269 17.74 -29.36 -14.02
N SER A 270 16.60 -30.05 -14.08
CA SER A 270 16.43 -31.32 -14.79
C SER A 270 16.65 -31.16 -16.29
N TRP A 271 16.13 -30.07 -16.88
CA TRP A 271 16.36 -29.76 -18.30
C TRP A 271 17.84 -29.49 -18.61
N VAL A 272 18.50 -28.69 -17.78
CA VAL A 272 19.94 -28.37 -17.95
C VAL A 272 20.78 -29.64 -17.76
N GLY A 273 20.47 -30.45 -16.75
CA GLY A 273 21.14 -31.73 -16.50
C GLY A 273 21.00 -32.69 -17.67
N TRP A 274 19.78 -32.84 -18.21
CA TRP A 274 19.54 -33.69 -19.40
C TRP A 274 20.30 -33.19 -20.63
N ARG A 275 20.28 -31.88 -20.91
CA ARG A 275 20.98 -31.30 -22.05
C ARG A 275 22.49 -31.51 -21.95
N ARG A 276 23.05 -31.45 -20.76
CA ARG A 276 24.49 -31.73 -20.53
C ARG A 276 24.82 -33.19 -20.65
N TYR A 277 23.90 -34.08 -20.24
CA TYR A 277 24.07 -35.54 -20.39
C TYR A 277 24.04 -35.99 -21.86
N GLN A 278 23.22 -35.40 -22.69
CA GLN A 278 23.18 -35.68 -24.13
C GLN A 278 24.38 -35.12 -24.90
N GLY A 279 25.11 -34.16 -24.34
CA GLY A 279 26.31 -33.57 -24.96
C GLY A 279 27.63 -34.27 -24.61
N LEU A 280 27.60 -35.34 -23.81
CA LEU A 280 28.75 -36.16 -23.56
C LEU A 280 28.89 -37.20 -24.72
N GLU A 281 29.64 -36.82 -25.75
CA GLU A 281 30.08 -37.78 -26.74
C GLU A 281 30.88 -38.90 -26.07
N PRO A 282 30.67 -40.20 -26.45
CA PRO A 282 31.44 -41.30 -25.90
C PRO A 282 32.91 -41.10 -26.27
N ILE A 283 33.79 -41.12 -25.28
CA ILE A 283 35.23 -41.07 -25.45
C ILE A 283 35.61 -42.30 -26.29
N PRO A 284 36.23 -42.16 -27.47
CA PRO A 284 36.69 -43.31 -28.27
C PRO A 284 37.77 -44.08 -27.49
N PRO A 285 37.78 -45.42 -27.57
CA PRO A 285 38.82 -46.23 -26.93
C PRO A 285 40.21 -45.85 -27.43
N PRO A 286 41.26 -45.94 -26.60
CA PRO A 286 42.62 -45.58 -27.00
C PRO A 286 43.06 -46.47 -28.17
N GLY A 287 43.34 -45.81 -29.31
CA GLY A 287 43.84 -46.47 -30.50
C GLY A 287 45.22 -47.11 -30.29
N ASN A 288 45.43 -48.32 -30.82
CA ASN A 288 46.71 -48.94 -30.79
C ASN A 288 47.80 -48.08 -31.42
N PRO A 289 49.04 -48.11 -30.87
CA PRO A 289 50.14 -47.31 -31.40
C PRO A 289 50.50 -47.83 -32.85
N PRO A 290 50.91 -46.90 -33.74
CA PRO A 290 51.25 -47.25 -35.10
C PRO A 290 52.53 -48.14 -35.15
N PRO A 291 52.69 -49.10 -36.11
CA PRO A 291 53.82 -49.94 -36.20
C PRO A 291 55.08 -49.11 -36.55
N GLU A 292 56.14 -49.39 -35.84
CA GLU A 292 57.51 -48.87 -36.14
C GLU A 292 57.95 -49.22 -37.54
N ARG A 293 58.12 -48.19 -38.37
CA ARG A 293 58.80 -48.37 -39.67
C ARG A 293 60.29 -48.45 -39.41
N HIS A 294 60.83 -49.70 -39.44
CA HIS A 294 62.28 -49.92 -39.61
C HIS A 294 62.70 -49.38 -40.98
N GLY A 295 63.39 -48.18 -40.90
CA GLY A 295 64.08 -47.66 -42.08
C GLY A 295 65.32 -48.42 -42.37
N ARG A 296 65.41 -48.93 -43.61
CA ARG A 296 66.65 -49.41 -44.21
C ARG A 296 67.27 -48.25 -44.98
N ARG A 297 68.55 -48.01 -44.62
CA ARG A 297 69.65 -47.38 -45.36
C ARG A 297 69.52 -45.88 -45.74
#